data_03738b4ed2606b935604fa9842ef9ab5
#
_entry.id   03738b4ed2606b935604fa9842ef9ab5
#
_cell.length_a   1.000
_cell.length_b   1.000
_cell.length_c   1.000
_cell.angle_alpha   90.00
_cell.angle_beta   90.00
_cell.angle_gamma   90.00
#
_symmetry.space_group_name_H-M   'P 1'
#
loop_
_entity.id
_entity.type
_entity.pdbx_description
1 polymer ?
#
loop_
_entity_poly.entity_id
_entity_poly.type
_entity_poly.pdbx_seq_one_letter_code
_entity_poly.pdbx_strand_id
1 'polypeptide(L)'
;AAPAELMRPAAPKIGKRVFLERITFIWKHLNFSNKAAVRNLFRYKKRLFMTVLGIGGCMGLLLVGFGVKDSIMTIGDRQYNFIHTYQVKMTLADADTDEEKQEVLDSVLKESTTKAAMLSHESTIDACCGANGEKKQSTYLFIPSDADELDEFVSLQNRISGQKYTLDDEGVIISEKLATLLDVSEGDDIYLEVSSLNYKPVKVMHIAENYYYHYVYMTPE
;
A
#
# COMPACT_ATOMS: atom_id res chain seq x y z
N ALA A 1 -20.42 72.27 -4.86
CA ALA A 1 -19.27 71.46 -5.36
C ALA A 1 -19.08 71.79 -6.83
N ALA A 2 -17.87 72.21 -7.26
CA ALA A 2 -17.59 72.57 -8.63
C ALA A 2 -17.67 71.31 -9.51
N PRO A 3 -18.30 71.38 -10.71
CA PRO A 3 -18.45 70.22 -11.63
C PRO A 3 -17.12 69.57 -11.99
N ALA A 4 -16.00 70.30 -11.95
CA ALA A 4 -14.64 69.80 -12.22
C ALA A 4 -14.11 68.81 -11.16
N GLU A 5 -14.64 68.77 -9.93
CA GLU A 5 -14.26 67.81 -8.89
C GLU A 5 -14.91 66.47 -9.09
N LEU A 6 -16.10 66.42 -9.67
CA LEU A 6 -16.82 65.18 -9.99
C LEU A 6 -16.22 64.42 -11.19
N MET A 7 -15.46 65.09 -12.06
CA MET A 7 -14.79 64.49 -13.22
C MET A 7 -13.35 64.07 -12.91
N ARG A 8 -12.80 64.32 -11.74
CA ARG A 8 -11.47 63.80 -11.38
C ARG A 8 -11.56 62.31 -11.07
N PRO A 9 -10.78 61.48 -11.77
CA PRO A 9 -10.70 60.07 -11.39
C PRO A 9 -10.22 59.96 -9.95
N ALA A 10 -10.92 59.14 -9.15
CA ALA A 10 -10.58 58.90 -7.76
C ALA A 10 -9.10 58.53 -7.62
N ALA A 11 -8.41 59.17 -6.69
CA ALA A 11 -7.01 58.92 -6.42
C ALA A 11 -6.77 57.42 -6.17
N PRO A 12 -5.72 56.83 -6.78
CA PRO A 12 -5.44 55.41 -6.64
C PRO A 12 -5.25 55.09 -5.16
N LYS A 13 -5.99 54.08 -4.67
CA LYS A 13 -5.92 53.62 -3.29
C LYS A 13 -4.49 53.27 -2.93
N ILE A 14 -4.01 53.80 -1.82
CA ILE A 14 -2.67 53.54 -1.28
C ILE A 14 -2.55 52.03 -1.04
N GLY A 15 -1.55 51.41 -1.67
CA GLY A 15 -1.34 49.96 -1.59
C GLY A 15 -1.01 49.52 -0.18
N LYS A 16 -1.75 48.51 0.33
CA LYS A 16 -1.43 47.89 1.61
C LYS A 16 -0.09 47.18 1.54
N ARG A 17 0.70 47.18 2.62
CA ARG A 17 1.96 46.43 2.71
C ARG A 17 1.73 44.96 2.40
N VAL A 18 2.61 44.40 1.57
CA VAL A 18 2.55 43.01 1.15
C VAL A 18 3.18 42.14 2.23
N PHE A 19 2.67 40.89 2.41
CA PHE A 19 3.18 39.96 3.40
C PHE A 19 4.68 39.69 3.28
N LEU A 20 5.21 39.62 2.04
CA LEU A 20 6.66 39.48 1.79
C LEU A 20 7.50 40.67 2.29
N GLU A 21 6.93 41.88 2.47
CA GLU A 21 7.63 43.01 3.07
C GLU A 21 7.92 42.80 4.56
N ARG A 22 7.21 41.89 5.22
CA ARG A 22 7.48 41.49 6.60
C ARG A 22 8.73 40.65 6.77
N ILE A 23 9.10 39.91 5.72
CA ILE A 23 10.30 39.07 5.71
C ILE A 23 11.46 39.93 5.21
N THR A 24 12.06 40.67 6.11
CA THR A 24 13.09 41.69 5.81
C THR A 24 14.34 41.09 5.14
N PHE A 25 14.66 39.83 5.42
CA PHE A 25 15.80 39.12 4.83
C PHE A 25 15.65 38.93 3.34
N ILE A 26 14.49 38.44 2.89
CA ILE A 26 14.20 38.23 1.45
C ILE A 26 13.98 39.58 0.75
N TRP A 27 13.28 40.49 1.40
CA TRP A 27 12.96 41.80 0.83
C TRP A 27 14.20 42.70 0.56
N LYS A 28 15.25 42.55 1.38
CA LYS A 28 16.50 43.31 1.25
C LYS A 28 17.30 42.89 0.00
N HIS A 29 17.26 41.61 -0.38
CA HIS A 29 17.99 41.06 -1.52
C HIS A 29 17.27 41.21 -2.85
N LEU A 30 16.02 41.69 -2.89
CA LEU A 30 15.26 41.87 -4.12
C LEU A 30 15.61 43.22 -4.78
N ASN A 31 15.84 43.18 -6.10
CA ASN A 31 15.99 44.40 -6.94
C ASN A 31 14.69 45.18 -7.01
N PHE A 32 14.76 46.47 -7.36
CA PHE A 32 13.61 47.35 -7.47
C PHE A 32 12.50 46.78 -8.38
N SER A 33 12.89 46.23 -9.54
CA SER A 33 11.95 45.61 -10.49
C SER A 33 11.17 44.45 -9.87
N ASN A 34 11.85 43.58 -9.11
CA ASN A 34 11.23 42.46 -8.44
C ASN A 34 10.30 42.89 -7.31
N LYS A 35 10.67 43.94 -6.57
CA LYS A 35 9.81 44.57 -5.56
C LYS A 35 8.53 45.12 -6.16
N ALA A 36 8.64 45.80 -7.32
CA ALA A 36 7.49 46.34 -8.02
C ALA A 36 6.60 45.22 -8.58
N ALA A 37 7.18 44.16 -9.15
CA ALA A 37 6.45 43.01 -9.64
C ALA A 37 5.66 42.31 -8.52
N VAL A 38 6.29 42.04 -7.37
CA VAL A 38 5.64 41.42 -6.18
C VAL A 38 4.47 42.29 -5.70
N ARG A 39 4.67 43.60 -5.57
CA ARG A 39 3.57 44.51 -5.19
C ARG A 39 2.41 44.48 -6.16
N ASN A 40 2.71 44.42 -7.46
CA ASN A 40 1.70 44.36 -8.52
C ASN A 40 0.94 43.02 -8.49
N LEU A 41 1.64 41.92 -8.31
CA LEU A 41 1.07 40.57 -8.13
C LEU A 41 0.04 40.53 -6.99
N PHE A 42 0.40 41.04 -5.84
CA PHE A 42 -0.48 41.06 -4.67
C PHE A 42 -1.60 42.10 -4.73
N ARG A 43 -1.50 43.10 -5.64
CA ARG A 43 -2.59 44.02 -5.91
C ARG A 43 -3.77 43.31 -6.59
N TYR A 44 -3.50 42.36 -7.49
CA TYR A 44 -4.50 41.61 -8.23
C TYR A 44 -4.65 40.16 -7.72
N LYS A 45 -4.93 40.03 -6.43
CA LYS A 45 -5.01 38.72 -5.72
C LYS A 45 -5.87 37.69 -6.43
N LYS A 46 -7.05 38.09 -6.95
CA LYS A 46 -7.94 37.16 -7.67
C LYS A 46 -7.25 36.55 -8.90
N ARG A 47 -6.53 37.37 -9.67
CA ARG A 47 -5.82 36.91 -10.86
C ARG A 47 -4.63 36.02 -10.51
N LEU A 48 -3.91 36.36 -9.44
CA LEU A 48 -2.83 35.54 -8.90
C LEU A 48 -3.34 34.15 -8.48
N PHE A 49 -4.42 34.11 -7.67
CA PHE A 49 -5.01 32.86 -7.25
C PHE A 49 -5.48 31.99 -8.41
N MET A 50 -6.15 32.57 -9.43
CA MET A 50 -6.58 31.83 -10.59
C MET A 50 -5.40 31.22 -11.36
N THR A 51 -4.32 32.01 -11.53
CA THR A 51 -3.13 31.52 -12.24
C THR A 51 -2.43 30.41 -11.45
N VAL A 52 -2.23 30.61 -10.14
CA VAL A 52 -1.58 29.61 -9.27
C VAL A 52 -2.40 28.34 -9.18
N LEU A 53 -3.73 28.43 -9.01
CA LEU A 53 -4.62 27.28 -8.98
C LEU A 53 -4.67 26.56 -10.33
N GLY A 54 -4.69 27.30 -11.43
CA GLY A 54 -4.69 26.69 -12.77
C GLY A 54 -3.42 25.91 -13.05
N ILE A 55 -2.26 26.56 -12.93
CA ILE A 55 -0.97 25.90 -13.20
C ILE A 55 -0.67 24.84 -12.14
N GLY A 56 -0.85 25.16 -10.86
CA GLY A 56 -0.60 24.23 -9.76
C GLY A 56 -1.55 23.05 -9.77
N GLY A 57 -2.82 23.25 -10.11
CA GLY A 57 -3.80 22.18 -10.27
C GLY A 57 -3.43 21.22 -11.41
N CYS A 58 -3.06 21.74 -12.58
CA CYS A 58 -2.61 20.90 -13.69
C CYS A 58 -1.35 20.11 -13.35
N MET A 59 -0.36 20.74 -12.74
CA MET A 59 0.86 20.04 -12.28
C MET A 59 0.56 19.03 -11.21
N GLY A 60 -0.32 19.35 -10.27
CA GLY A 60 -0.78 18.41 -9.23
C GLY A 60 -1.44 17.17 -9.81
N LEU A 61 -2.33 17.32 -10.77
CA LEU A 61 -2.97 16.20 -11.47
C LEU A 61 -1.96 15.33 -12.23
N LEU A 62 -0.97 15.94 -12.89
CA LEU A 62 0.10 15.18 -13.55
C LEU A 62 0.93 14.37 -12.54
N LEU A 63 1.33 14.99 -11.42
CA LEU A 63 2.09 14.31 -10.37
C LEU A 63 1.30 13.15 -9.76
N VAL A 64 0.01 13.34 -9.48
CA VAL A 64 -0.87 12.27 -8.99
C VAL A 64 -0.97 11.15 -10.02
N GLY A 65 -1.20 11.49 -11.30
CA GLY A 65 -1.31 10.48 -12.36
C GLY A 65 -0.05 9.63 -12.53
N PHE A 66 1.12 10.26 -12.58
CA PHE A 66 2.40 9.54 -12.66
C PHE A 66 2.71 8.78 -11.37
N GLY A 67 2.43 9.36 -10.20
CA GLY A 67 2.64 8.70 -8.90
C GLY A 67 1.79 7.45 -8.73
N VAL A 68 0.51 7.50 -9.11
CA VAL A 68 -0.38 6.33 -9.08
C VAL A 68 0.10 5.25 -10.05
N LYS A 69 0.46 5.64 -11.28
CA LYS A 69 1.03 4.70 -12.27
C LYS A 69 2.27 4.00 -11.72
N ASP A 70 3.22 4.74 -11.20
CA ASP A 70 4.48 4.22 -10.68
C ASP A 70 4.24 3.28 -9.48
N SER A 71 3.34 3.66 -8.58
CA SER A 71 2.94 2.82 -7.44
C SER A 71 2.33 1.49 -7.89
N ILE A 72 1.44 1.48 -8.87
CA ILE A 72 0.80 0.26 -9.37
C ILE A 72 1.85 -0.66 -10.03
N MET A 73 2.75 -0.11 -10.83
CA MET A 73 3.81 -0.90 -11.46
C MET A 73 4.76 -1.50 -10.43
N THR A 74 5.15 -0.72 -9.43
CA THR A 74 6.03 -1.18 -8.34
C THR A 74 5.37 -2.29 -7.50
N ILE A 75 4.05 -2.22 -7.26
CA ILE A 75 3.31 -3.28 -6.56
C ILE A 75 3.41 -4.60 -7.32
N GLY A 76 3.17 -4.58 -8.65
CA GLY A 76 3.26 -5.78 -9.48
C GLY A 76 4.66 -6.41 -9.43
N ASP A 77 5.70 -5.60 -9.60
CA ASP A 77 7.08 -6.07 -9.54
C ASP A 77 7.43 -6.66 -8.17
N ARG A 78 7.03 -6.01 -7.09
CA ARG A 78 7.29 -6.51 -5.74
C ARG A 78 6.54 -7.81 -5.46
N GLN A 79 5.26 -7.88 -5.80
CA GLN A 79 4.45 -9.06 -5.53
C GLN A 79 4.94 -10.30 -6.27
N TYR A 80 5.27 -10.18 -7.58
CA TYR A 80 5.55 -11.33 -8.45
C TYR A 80 7.03 -11.60 -8.69
N ASN A 81 7.94 -10.71 -8.29
CA ASN A 81 9.38 -10.94 -8.42
C ASN A 81 10.10 -11.09 -7.07
N PHE A 82 9.50 -10.61 -5.96
CA PHE A 82 10.15 -10.62 -4.65
C PHE A 82 9.37 -11.41 -3.59
N ILE A 83 8.03 -11.35 -3.59
CA ILE A 83 7.22 -12.07 -2.61
C ILE A 83 6.86 -13.45 -3.13
N HIS A 84 6.16 -13.52 -4.28
CA HIS A 84 5.81 -14.78 -4.93
C HIS A 84 6.83 -15.07 -6.04
N THR A 85 7.80 -15.91 -5.77
CA THR A 85 8.91 -16.21 -6.67
C THR A 85 8.61 -17.38 -7.62
N TYR A 86 7.49 -18.07 -7.43
CA TYR A 86 7.05 -19.13 -8.32
C TYR A 86 6.47 -18.60 -9.65
N GLN A 87 6.69 -19.32 -10.74
CA GLN A 87 6.24 -18.92 -12.07
C GLN A 87 4.89 -19.49 -12.46
N VAL A 88 4.51 -20.62 -11.90
CA VAL A 88 3.27 -21.32 -12.22
C VAL A 88 2.62 -21.84 -10.94
N LYS A 89 1.31 -21.64 -10.83
CA LYS A 89 0.46 -22.24 -9.81
C LYS A 89 -0.60 -23.07 -10.51
N MET A 90 -0.72 -24.33 -10.14
CA MET A 90 -1.71 -25.26 -10.67
C MET A 90 -2.65 -25.70 -9.56
N THR A 91 -3.93 -25.81 -9.88
CA THR A 91 -4.93 -26.35 -8.96
C THR A 91 -5.24 -27.80 -9.37
N LEU A 92 -5.11 -28.70 -8.44
CA LEU A 92 -5.48 -30.10 -8.61
C LEU A 92 -6.98 -30.23 -8.34
N ALA A 93 -7.76 -30.48 -9.38
CA ALA A 93 -9.23 -30.55 -9.26
C ALA A 93 -9.74 -31.97 -8.94
N ASP A 94 -8.98 -33.02 -9.33
CA ASP A 94 -9.43 -34.41 -9.31
C ASP A 94 -8.51 -35.35 -8.50
N ALA A 95 -7.55 -34.79 -7.72
CA ALA A 95 -6.67 -35.59 -6.88
C ALA A 95 -7.27 -35.70 -5.47
N ASP A 96 -7.97 -36.80 -5.20
CA ASP A 96 -8.64 -37.05 -3.92
C ASP A 96 -7.71 -37.71 -2.89
N THR A 97 -6.64 -38.37 -3.35
CA THR A 97 -5.69 -39.07 -2.49
C THR A 97 -4.33 -38.38 -2.45
N ASP A 98 -3.63 -38.52 -1.35
CA ASP A 98 -2.27 -37.96 -1.22
C ASP A 98 -1.27 -38.65 -2.15
N GLU A 99 -1.53 -39.92 -2.53
CA GLU A 99 -0.74 -40.64 -3.50
C GLU A 99 -0.85 -40.03 -4.90
N GLU A 100 -2.07 -39.67 -5.34
CA GLU A 100 -2.28 -38.99 -6.63
C GLU A 100 -1.63 -37.61 -6.67
N LYS A 101 -1.71 -36.83 -5.58
CA LYS A 101 -1.02 -35.55 -5.46
C LYS A 101 0.48 -35.71 -5.63
N GLN A 102 1.05 -36.75 -4.98
CA GLN A 102 2.48 -37.01 -5.04
C GLN A 102 2.91 -37.47 -6.46
N GLU A 103 2.11 -38.28 -7.14
CA GLU A 103 2.39 -38.66 -8.53
C GLU A 103 2.41 -37.44 -9.46
N VAL A 104 1.50 -36.51 -9.29
CA VAL A 104 1.50 -35.26 -10.07
C VAL A 104 2.75 -34.44 -9.77
N LEU A 105 3.12 -34.26 -8.50
CA LEU A 105 4.34 -33.57 -8.10
C LEU A 105 5.57 -34.20 -8.74
N ASP A 106 5.70 -35.51 -8.65
CA ASP A 106 6.81 -36.26 -9.26
C ASP A 106 6.85 -36.13 -10.78
N SER A 107 5.71 -36.07 -11.45
CA SER A 107 5.62 -35.85 -12.88
C SER A 107 6.11 -34.45 -13.28
N VAL A 108 5.74 -33.45 -12.52
CA VAL A 108 6.17 -32.04 -12.72
C VAL A 108 7.67 -31.89 -12.49
N LEU A 109 8.21 -32.52 -11.45
CA LEU A 109 9.65 -32.50 -11.12
C LEU A 109 10.53 -33.25 -12.17
N LYS A 110 9.95 -34.18 -12.90
CA LYS A 110 10.65 -34.86 -14.00
C LYS A 110 10.84 -33.98 -15.25
N GLU A 111 10.07 -32.93 -15.38
CA GLU A 111 10.21 -32.02 -16.51
C GLU A 111 11.53 -31.24 -16.43
N SER A 112 12.30 -31.23 -17.49
CA SER A 112 13.64 -30.59 -17.51
C SER A 112 13.63 -29.07 -17.28
N THR A 113 12.48 -28.42 -17.39
CA THR A 113 12.28 -26.98 -17.18
C THR A 113 11.90 -26.64 -15.77
N THR A 114 11.49 -27.62 -14.95
CA THR A 114 11.09 -27.41 -13.56
C THR A 114 12.32 -27.45 -12.67
N LYS A 115 12.53 -26.41 -11.87
CA LYS A 115 13.61 -26.34 -10.89
C LYS A 115 13.18 -26.89 -9.54
N ALA A 116 12.00 -26.51 -9.10
CA ALA A 116 11.39 -26.93 -7.85
C ALA A 116 9.87 -26.92 -8.01
N ALA A 117 9.19 -27.74 -7.25
CA ALA A 117 7.74 -27.75 -7.14
C ALA A 117 7.34 -28.18 -5.74
N MET A 118 6.29 -27.60 -5.20
CA MET A 118 5.80 -27.85 -3.85
C MET A 118 4.27 -27.99 -3.89
N LEU A 119 3.74 -28.90 -3.11
CA LEU A 119 2.31 -28.96 -2.82
C LEU A 119 1.94 -27.95 -1.74
N SER A 120 0.78 -27.33 -1.88
CA SER A 120 0.23 -26.46 -0.86
C SER A 120 -1.28 -26.62 -0.80
N HIS A 121 -1.85 -26.47 0.38
CA HIS A 121 -3.29 -26.31 0.56
C HIS A 121 -3.63 -24.83 0.63
N GLU A 122 -4.53 -24.38 -0.25
CA GLU A 122 -5.03 -23.02 -0.22
C GLU A 122 -6.55 -23.04 -0.17
N SER A 123 -7.11 -22.37 0.80
CA SER A 123 -8.55 -22.24 0.96
C SER A 123 -8.91 -20.81 1.38
N THR A 124 -10.14 -20.40 1.08
CA THR A 124 -10.65 -19.13 1.59
C THR A 124 -11.24 -19.35 2.98
N ILE A 125 -10.82 -18.54 3.93
CA ILE A 125 -11.27 -18.57 5.32
C ILE A 125 -11.56 -17.15 5.79
N ASP A 126 -12.43 -17.00 6.76
CA ASP A 126 -12.68 -15.72 7.39
C ASP A 126 -11.85 -15.59 8.67
N ALA A 127 -11.11 -14.47 8.79
CA ALA A 127 -10.36 -14.09 9.97
C ALA A 127 -11.02 -12.92 10.68
N CYS A 128 -10.98 -12.90 12.00
CA CYS A 128 -11.54 -11.83 12.83
C CYS A 128 -10.68 -11.54 14.07
N CYS A 129 -10.87 -10.39 14.69
CA CYS A 129 -10.09 -9.97 15.86
C CYS A 129 -10.68 -10.44 17.20
N GLY A 130 -11.84 -11.10 17.21
CA GLY A 130 -12.51 -11.54 18.42
C GLY A 130 -13.28 -12.83 18.25
N ALA A 131 -13.47 -13.56 19.32
CA ALA A 131 -14.20 -14.84 19.34
C ALA A 131 -15.66 -14.74 18.86
N ASN A 132 -16.20 -13.53 18.75
CA ASN A 132 -17.57 -13.26 18.30
C ASN A 132 -17.62 -12.85 16.80
N GLY A 133 -16.53 -12.96 16.05
CA GLY A 133 -16.48 -12.57 14.64
C GLY A 133 -16.37 -11.05 14.40
N GLU A 134 -15.76 -10.32 15.30
CA GLU A 134 -15.56 -8.88 15.17
C GLU A 134 -14.56 -8.55 14.06
N LYS A 135 -14.80 -7.48 13.29
CA LYS A 135 -13.96 -7.03 12.18
C LYS A 135 -13.65 -8.14 11.16
N LYS A 136 -14.60 -9.02 10.89
CA LYS A 136 -14.46 -10.17 9.99
C LYS A 136 -13.92 -9.78 8.61
N GLN A 137 -12.87 -10.45 8.16
CA GLN A 137 -12.22 -10.25 6.87
C GLN A 137 -12.01 -11.59 6.18
N SER A 138 -12.36 -11.66 4.89
CA SER A 138 -12.06 -12.83 4.08
C SER A 138 -10.59 -12.85 3.68
N THR A 139 -9.93 -13.98 3.87
CA THR A 139 -8.49 -14.17 3.64
C THR A 139 -8.21 -15.53 3.03
N TYR A 140 -7.06 -15.68 2.39
CA TYR A 140 -6.55 -16.95 1.94
C TYR A 140 -5.71 -17.59 3.05
N LEU A 141 -6.10 -18.79 3.43
CA LEU A 141 -5.27 -19.66 4.27
C LEU A 141 -4.32 -20.43 3.35
N PHE A 142 -3.04 -20.31 3.58
CA PHE A 142 -2.00 -20.99 2.82
C PHE A 142 -1.19 -21.91 3.75
N ILE A 143 -1.20 -23.19 3.44
CA ILE A 143 -0.50 -24.25 4.17
C ILE A 143 0.43 -24.96 3.19
N PRO A 144 1.76 -24.74 3.26
CA PRO A 144 2.70 -25.51 2.45
C PRO A 144 2.78 -26.97 2.91
N SER A 145 3.12 -27.88 2.02
CA SER A 145 3.42 -29.27 2.42
C SER A 145 4.68 -29.39 3.25
N ASP A 146 5.64 -28.50 3.01
CA ASP A 146 6.87 -28.37 3.78
C ASP A 146 7.14 -26.87 4.07
N ALA A 147 7.24 -26.54 5.35
CA ALA A 147 7.48 -25.17 5.79
C ALA A 147 8.90 -24.68 5.46
N ASP A 148 9.87 -25.59 5.44
CA ASP A 148 11.29 -25.27 5.18
C ASP A 148 11.52 -24.94 3.70
N GLU A 149 10.74 -25.52 2.79
CA GLU A 149 10.83 -25.25 1.36
C GLU A 149 10.06 -23.99 0.92
N LEU A 150 9.21 -23.44 1.77
CA LEU A 150 8.37 -22.29 1.44
C LEU A 150 9.17 -21.07 0.96
N ASP A 151 10.34 -20.82 1.52
CA ASP A 151 11.21 -19.68 1.19
C ASP A 151 11.65 -19.66 -0.29
N GLU A 152 11.64 -20.79 -0.98
CA GLU A 152 11.93 -20.87 -2.42
C GLU A 152 10.79 -20.33 -3.28
N PHE A 153 9.55 -20.34 -2.75
CA PHE A 153 8.33 -19.99 -3.47
C PHE A 153 7.70 -18.70 -3.00
N VAL A 154 7.75 -18.43 -1.68
CA VAL A 154 7.15 -17.24 -1.07
C VAL A 154 8.12 -16.65 -0.05
N SER A 155 8.54 -15.42 -0.28
CA SER A 155 9.41 -14.69 0.66
C SER A 155 8.57 -13.96 1.70
N LEU A 156 8.53 -14.50 2.90
CA LEU A 156 7.86 -13.86 4.04
C LEU A 156 8.84 -12.91 4.72
N GLN A 157 8.62 -11.61 4.60
CA GLN A 157 9.54 -10.60 5.15
C GLN A 157 8.79 -9.37 5.67
N ASN A 158 9.44 -8.65 6.56
CA ASN A 158 8.96 -7.35 7.00
C ASN A 158 9.30 -6.28 5.94
N ARG A 159 8.31 -5.49 5.54
CA ARG A 159 8.44 -4.46 4.50
C ARG A 159 9.46 -3.36 4.84
N ILE A 160 9.62 -3.03 6.13
CA ILE A 160 10.44 -1.91 6.58
C ILE A 160 11.87 -2.37 6.89
N SER A 161 12.00 -3.43 7.68
CA SER A 161 13.31 -3.95 8.11
C SER A 161 13.96 -4.87 7.09
N GLY A 162 13.19 -5.48 6.19
CA GLY A 162 13.65 -6.53 5.28
C GLY A 162 14.00 -7.85 5.99
N GLN A 163 13.64 -7.99 7.27
CA GLN A 163 13.85 -9.21 8.02
C GLN A 163 12.96 -10.31 7.45
N LYS A 164 13.55 -11.44 7.10
CA LYS A 164 12.83 -12.63 6.65
C LYS A 164 12.32 -13.42 7.84
N TYR A 165 11.18 -14.05 7.64
CA TYR A 165 10.50 -14.90 8.61
C TYR A 165 10.37 -16.31 8.03
N THR A 166 10.54 -17.30 8.88
CA THR A 166 10.22 -18.71 8.59
C THR A 166 8.93 -19.09 9.29
N LEU A 167 8.16 -19.99 8.70
CA LEU A 167 7.00 -20.57 9.38
C LEU A 167 7.45 -21.50 10.48
N ASP A 168 6.78 -21.42 11.62
CA ASP A 168 6.95 -22.34 12.74
C ASP A 168 5.58 -22.73 13.31
N ASP A 169 5.57 -23.70 14.22
CA ASP A 169 4.34 -24.23 14.84
C ASP A 169 3.84 -23.38 16.02
N GLU A 170 4.53 -22.27 16.33
CA GLU A 170 4.13 -21.38 17.43
C GLU A 170 2.97 -20.46 17.07
N GLY A 171 2.68 -20.30 15.76
CA GLY A 171 1.57 -19.48 15.32
C GLY A 171 1.52 -19.25 13.81
N VAL A 172 0.95 -18.11 13.41
CA VAL A 172 0.72 -17.79 12.02
C VAL A 172 1.44 -16.51 11.60
N ILE A 173 1.78 -16.42 10.31
CA ILE A 173 2.25 -15.19 9.69
C ILE A 173 1.11 -14.62 8.85
N ILE A 174 0.76 -13.35 9.06
CA ILE A 174 -0.33 -12.70 8.35
C ILE A 174 0.16 -11.54 7.48
N SER A 175 -0.61 -11.21 6.45
CA SER A 175 -0.30 -10.06 5.59
C SER A 175 -0.51 -8.73 6.33
N GLU A 176 0.36 -7.73 6.06
CA GLU A 176 0.35 -6.40 6.68
C GLU A 176 -1.03 -5.71 6.60
N LYS A 177 -1.71 -5.85 5.45
CA LYS A 177 -3.02 -5.25 5.27
C LYS A 177 -4.10 -5.94 6.11
N LEU A 178 -4.03 -7.27 6.27
CA LEU A 178 -4.94 -8.01 7.14
C LEU A 178 -4.77 -7.57 8.60
N ALA A 179 -3.52 -7.48 9.07
CA ALA A 179 -3.21 -6.97 10.41
C ALA A 179 -3.81 -5.57 10.65
N THR A 180 -3.68 -4.67 9.67
CA THR A 180 -4.26 -3.32 9.75
C THR A 180 -5.80 -3.35 9.81
N LEU A 181 -6.46 -4.22 9.03
CA LEU A 181 -7.92 -4.31 8.97
C LEU A 181 -8.51 -4.92 10.24
N LEU A 182 -7.84 -5.91 10.81
CA LEU A 182 -8.22 -6.55 12.07
C LEU A 182 -7.80 -5.72 13.29
N ASP A 183 -6.87 -4.76 13.11
CA ASP A 183 -6.29 -3.94 14.17
C ASP A 183 -5.54 -4.79 15.21
N VAL A 184 -4.67 -5.67 14.71
CA VAL A 184 -3.84 -6.60 15.48
C VAL A 184 -2.37 -6.38 15.21
N SER A 185 -1.55 -6.74 16.18
CA SER A 185 -0.09 -6.65 16.17
C SER A 185 0.56 -8.02 16.36
N GLU A 186 1.86 -8.13 16.17
CA GLU A 186 2.61 -9.32 16.49
C GLU A 186 2.45 -9.67 17.98
N GLY A 187 2.13 -10.94 18.26
CA GLY A 187 1.83 -11.45 19.59
C GLY A 187 0.35 -11.48 19.98
N ASP A 188 -0.52 -10.81 19.23
CA ASP A 188 -1.97 -10.86 19.43
C ASP A 188 -2.57 -12.14 18.85
N ASP A 189 -3.79 -12.49 19.30
CA ASP A 189 -4.55 -13.59 18.75
C ASP A 189 -5.53 -13.11 17.69
N ILE A 190 -5.60 -13.83 16.58
CA ILE A 190 -6.69 -13.74 15.61
C ILE A 190 -7.54 -14.99 15.67
N TYR A 191 -8.77 -14.90 15.18
CA TYR A 191 -9.71 -16.00 15.20
C TYR A 191 -10.06 -16.40 13.77
N LEU A 192 -9.83 -17.67 13.43
CA LEU A 192 -10.16 -18.22 12.12
C LEU A 192 -11.48 -18.98 12.20
N GLU A 193 -12.40 -18.70 11.27
CA GLU A 193 -13.69 -19.39 11.19
C GLU A 193 -13.53 -20.74 10.49
N VAL A 194 -13.41 -21.81 11.29
CA VAL A 194 -13.25 -23.18 10.79
C VAL A 194 -14.58 -23.76 10.29
N SER A 195 -15.70 -23.37 10.90
CA SER A 195 -17.05 -23.71 10.47
C SER A 195 -18.02 -22.64 10.98
N SER A 196 -19.27 -22.65 10.47
CA SER A 196 -20.26 -21.64 10.85
C SER A 196 -20.29 -21.35 12.35
N LEU A 197 -19.88 -20.14 12.71
CA LEU A 197 -19.78 -19.64 14.09
C LEU A 197 -18.78 -20.36 15.02
N ASN A 198 -17.90 -21.17 14.46
CA ASN A 198 -16.82 -21.81 15.23
C ASN A 198 -15.49 -21.16 14.90
N TYR A 199 -15.03 -20.32 15.81
CA TYR A 199 -13.81 -19.54 15.70
C TYR A 199 -12.70 -20.17 16.55
N LYS A 200 -11.55 -20.43 15.95
CA LYS A 200 -10.37 -20.91 16.68
C LYS A 200 -9.33 -19.79 16.78
N PRO A 201 -8.83 -19.52 17.99
CA PRO A 201 -7.75 -18.56 18.16
C PRO A 201 -6.44 -19.13 17.62
N VAL A 202 -5.70 -18.28 16.92
CA VAL A 202 -4.33 -18.56 16.49
C VAL A 202 -3.48 -17.32 16.73
N LYS A 203 -2.25 -17.51 17.19
CA LYS A 203 -1.36 -16.43 17.55
C LYS A 203 -0.67 -15.86 16.31
N VAL A 204 -0.64 -14.54 16.17
CA VAL A 204 0.12 -13.85 15.15
C VAL A 204 1.58 -13.75 15.57
N MET A 205 2.46 -14.51 14.93
CA MET A 205 3.88 -14.46 15.21
C MET A 205 4.54 -13.29 14.46
N HIS A 206 4.26 -13.17 13.16
CA HIS A 206 4.84 -12.13 12.34
C HIS A 206 3.84 -11.54 11.36
N ILE A 207 4.15 -10.30 10.93
CA ILE A 207 3.39 -9.57 9.91
C ILE A 207 4.28 -9.39 8.69
N ALA A 208 3.91 -10.05 7.58
CA ALA A 208 4.69 -10.06 6.36
C ALA A 208 4.16 -9.07 5.31
N GLU A 209 5.08 -8.54 4.50
CA GLU A 209 4.79 -7.72 3.33
C GLU A 209 3.96 -8.50 2.32
N ASN A 210 2.81 -7.94 1.92
CA ASN A 210 1.99 -8.47 0.84
C ASN A 210 1.11 -7.38 0.26
N TYR A 211 0.97 -7.34 -1.07
CA TYR A 211 0.23 -6.28 -1.77
C TYR A 211 -1.07 -6.77 -2.41
N TYR A 212 -1.21 -8.08 -2.59
CA TYR A 212 -2.34 -8.67 -3.31
C TYR A 212 -3.07 -9.64 -2.40
N TYR A 213 -4.37 -9.45 -2.21
CA TYR A 213 -5.19 -10.23 -1.29
C TYR A 213 -4.72 -10.17 0.18
N HIS A 214 -5.34 -10.96 1.01
CA HIS A 214 -5.00 -11.14 2.40
C HIS A 214 -4.63 -12.61 2.59
N TYR A 215 -3.51 -12.86 3.26
CA TYR A 215 -3.02 -14.21 3.50
C TYR A 215 -2.78 -14.46 4.97
N VAL A 216 -3.08 -15.68 5.37
CA VAL A 216 -2.64 -16.29 6.63
C VAL A 216 -1.80 -17.51 6.24
N TYR A 217 -0.56 -17.51 6.62
CA TYR A 217 0.38 -18.62 6.41
C TYR A 217 0.53 -19.38 7.69
N MET A 218 0.37 -20.71 7.65
CA MET A 218 0.55 -21.59 8.80
C MET A 218 1.17 -22.91 8.37
N THR A 219 1.76 -23.63 9.34
CA THR A 219 2.28 -24.97 9.14
C THR A 219 1.15 -26.00 9.01
N PRO A 220 1.41 -27.21 8.48
CA PRO A 220 0.40 -28.27 8.37
C PRO A 220 0.04 -28.95 9.70
N GLU A 221 0.76 -28.68 10.81
CA GLU A 221 0.53 -29.26 12.15
C GLU A 221 -0.52 -28.53 13.00
#